data_f0760ffb194cd708d3430c112ba96702
#
_entry.id   f0760ffb194cd708d3430c112ba96702
#
_cell.length_a   1.000
_cell.length_b   1.000
_cell.length_c   1.000
_cell.angle_alpha   90.00
_cell.angle_beta   90.00
_cell.angle_gamma   90.00
#
_symmetry.space_group_name_H-M   'P 1'
#
loop_
_entity.id
_entity.type
_entity.pdbx_description
1 polymer ?
#
loop_
_entity_poly.entity_id
_entity_poly.type
_entity_poly.pdbx_seq_one_letter_code
_entity_poly.pdbx_strand_id
1 'polypeptide(L)'
;PIGLGTRHPLSLVREQIIDIFSRVGFTVAEGPEVEDDNHVYSLLNFAPEHPARDMQDTFFIEKEIGVQKPSDILLRSHTSSVQTRVMLSQQPPIRVLCPGRVYRNEAISARAHCFFHQVEGLYIDKNVSFADLREVLLYFAKEMFGPETQIRLRPSYFPFTEPSAEMDISCDLCGGKGC
;
A
#
# COMPACT_ATOMS: atom_id res chain seq x y z
N PRO A 1 -31.81 -23.98 -11.78
CA PRO A 1 -30.75 -23.78 -10.82
C PRO A 1 -30.39 -22.28 -10.78
N ILE A 2 -30.54 -21.66 -9.62
CA ILE A 2 -30.07 -20.29 -9.42
C ILE A 2 -28.56 -20.36 -9.49
N GLY A 3 -27.97 -19.74 -10.51
CA GLY A 3 -26.51 -19.65 -10.63
C GLY A 3 -25.98 -18.88 -9.41
N LEU A 4 -25.13 -19.51 -8.61
CA LEU A 4 -24.43 -18.82 -7.54
C LEU A 4 -23.53 -17.74 -8.18
N GLY A 5 -23.60 -16.51 -7.70
CA GLY A 5 -22.72 -15.43 -8.12
C GLY A 5 -21.25 -15.77 -7.84
N THR A 6 -20.34 -15.21 -8.64
CA THR A 6 -18.90 -15.33 -8.43
C THR A 6 -18.35 -14.06 -7.82
N ARG A 7 -17.27 -14.18 -7.02
CA ARG A 7 -16.54 -13.03 -6.47
C ARG A 7 -15.55 -12.50 -7.49
N HIS A 8 -15.34 -11.19 -7.47
CA HIS A 8 -14.32 -10.57 -8.29
C HIS A 8 -12.91 -11.05 -7.88
N PRO A 9 -11.98 -11.32 -8.80
CA PRO A 9 -10.63 -11.80 -8.46
C PRO A 9 -9.89 -10.91 -7.46
N LEU A 10 -10.00 -9.59 -7.57
CA LEU A 10 -9.39 -8.66 -6.60
C LEU A 10 -9.94 -8.84 -5.18
N SER A 11 -11.24 -9.16 -5.04
CA SER A 11 -11.83 -9.44 -3.72
C SER A 11 -11.26 -10.71 -3.10
N LEU A 12 -11.06 -11.75 -3.93
CA LEU A 12 -10.47 -13.02 -3.48
C LEU A 12 -9.01 -12.82 -3.03
N VAL A 13 -8.21 -12.10 -3.83
CA VAL A 13 -6.81 -11.82 -3.49
C VAL A 13 -6.72 -10.96 -2.22
N ARG A 14 -7.56 -9.91 -2.09
CA ARG A 14 -7.62 -9.07 -0.89
C ARG A 14 -7.92 -9.91 0.36
N GLU A 15 -8.92 -10.77 0.30
CA GLU A 15 -9.30 -11.66 1.41
C GLU A 15 -8.16 -12.62 1.77
N GLN A 16 -7.53 -13.23 0.77
CA GLN A 16 -6.40 -14.13 1.00
C GLN A 16 -5.23 -13.42 1.70
N ILE A 17 -4.89 -12.19 1.30
CA ILE A 17 -3.86 -11.38 1.96
C ILE A 17 -4.26 -11.11 3.42
N ILE A 18 -5.49 -10.68 3.65
CA ILE A 18 -6.00 -10.41 5.00
C ILE A 18 -5.93 -11.67 5.88
N ASP A 19 -6.35 -12.82 5.37
CA ASP A 19 -6.31 -14.08 6.09
C ASP A 19 -4.88 -14.49 6.48
N ILE A 20 -3.91 -14.34 5.57
CA ILE A 20 -2.50 -14.63 5.84
C ILE A 20 -1.99 -13.79 7.01
N PHE A 21 -2.19 -12.48 6.95
CA PHE A 21 -1.68 -11.56 7.96
C PHE A 21 -2.46 -11.62 9.28
N SER A 22 -3.75 -11.97 9.25
CA SER A 22 -4.54 -12.14 10.48
C SER A 22 -3.97 -13.24 11.39
N ARG A 23 -3.41 -14.30 10.80
CA ARG A 23 -2.76 -15.40 11.54
C ARG A 23 -1.51 -14.96 12.31
N VAL A 24 -0.89 -13.86 11.91
CA VAL A 24 0.27 -13.26 12.59
C VAL A 24 -0.08 -11.96 13.32
N GLY A 25 -1.38 -11.76 13.61
CA GLY A 25 -1.87 -10.75 14.53
C GLY A 25 -2.13 -9.38 13.92
N PHE A 26 -2.20 -9.26 12.60
CA PHE A 26 -2.64 -8.01 11.97
C PHE A 26 -4.15 -7.91 11.93
N THR A 27 -4.68 -6.72 12.15
CA THR A 27 -6.07 -6.34 11.98
C THR A 27 -6.23 -5.42 10.77
N VAL A 28 -7.44 -5.26 10.25
CA VAL A 28 -7.69 -4.36 9.12
C VAL A 28 -8.04 -2.97 9.61
N ALA A 29 -7.41 -1.95 9.05
CA ALA A 29 -7.77 -0.55 9.20
C ALA A 29 -8.17 0.01 7.82
N GLU A 30 -9.29 0.72 7.79
CA GLU A 30 -9.79 1.37 6.58
C GLU A 30 -9.81 2.90 6.76
N GLY A 31 -9.70 3.63 5.65
CA GLY A 31 -9.74 5.08 5.64
C GLY A 31 -10.35 5.62 4.35
N PRO A 32 -10.62 6.92 4.28
CA PRO A 32 -11.27 7.55 3.14
C PRO A 32 -10.40 7.51 1.87
N GLU A 33 -11.05 7.44 0.71
CA GLU A 33 -10.38 7.58 -0.59
C GLU A 33 -10.14 9.05 -0.94
N VAL A 34 -11.03 9.94 -0.49
CA VAL A 34 -10.87 11.39 -0.56
C VAL A 34 -10.16 11.85 0.70
N GLU A 35 -8.98 12.40 0.54
CA GLU A 35 -8.07 12.74 1.65
C GLU A 35 -7.57 14.18 1.55
N ASP A 36 -6.93 14.64 2.61
CA ASP A 36 -6.18 15.90 2.60
C ASP A 36 -4.68 15.67 2.36
N ASP A 37 -4.01 16.71 1.88
CA ASP A 37 -2.56 16.69 1.62
C ASP A 37 -1.74 16.33 2.87
N ASN A 38 -2.22 16.73 4.04
CA ASN A 38 -1.50 16.49 5.28
C ASN A 38 -1.34 14.99 5.58
N HIS A 39 -2.43 14.22 5.46
CA HIS A 39 -2.41 12.78 5.71
C HIS A 39 -1.72 11.98 4.59
N VAL A 40 -1.81 12.46 3.33
CA VAL A 40 -1.21 11.75 2.20
C VAL A 40 0.28 12.03 2.10
N TYR A 41 0.74 13.24 2.41
CA TYR A 41 2.11 13.65 2.16
C TYR A 41 2.85 14.23 3.37
N SER A 42 2.31 15.26 4.02
CA SER A 42 3.06 16.01 5.03
C SER A 42 3.44 15.16 6.23
N LEU A 43 2.52 14.37 6.76
CA LEU A 43 2.75 13.44 7.88
C LEU A 43 3.66 12.26 7.51
N LEU A 44 3.88 12.02 6.23
CA LEU A 44 4.78 10.98 5.70
C LEU A 44 6.12 11.55 5.24
N ASN A 45 6.47 12.75 5.70
CA ASN A 45 7.77 13.38 5.42
C ASN A 45 8.04 13.65 3.92
N PHE A 46 7.01 13.79 3.10
CA PHE A 46 7.19 14.29 1.75
C PHE A 46 7.46 15.79 1.77
N ALA A 47 8.54 16.22 1.15
CA ALA A 47 8.84 17.64 0.98
C ALA A 47 7.75 18.37 0.18
N PRO A 48 7.52 19.69 0.41
CA PRO A 48 6.53 20.42 -0.36
C PRO A 48 6.76 20.39 -1.88
N GLU A 49 8.01 20.32 -2.30
CA GLU A 49 8.43 20.28 -3.71
C GLU A 49 8.58 18.86 -4.26
N HIS A 50 8.15 17.85 -3.50
CA HIS A 50 8.31 16.45 -3.94
C HIS A 50 7.44 16.20 -5.18
N PRO A 51 7.99 15.57 -6.25
CA PRO A 51 7.27 15.35 -7.52
C PRO A 51 5.92 14.62 -7.37
N ALA A 52 5.80 13.71 -6.40
CA ALA A 52 4.56 13.00 -6.14
C ALA A 52 3.38 13.92 -5.75
N ARG A 53 3.67 15.17 -5.31
CA ARG A 53 2.65 16.19 -5.03
C ARG A 53 2.24 16.99 -6.27
N ASP A 54 2.89 16.75 -7.42
CA ASP A 54 2.54 17.45 -8.65
C ASP A 54 1.15 17.01 -9.14
N MET A 55 0.43 17.96 -9.75
CA MET A 55 -0.84 17.71 -10.42
C MET A 55 -0.74 16.68 -11.55
N GLN A 56 0.46 16.41 -12.06
CA GLN A 56 0.71 15.38 -13.07
C GLN A 56 0.53 13.97 -12.51
N ASP A 57 0.79 13.77 -11.21
CA ASP A 57 0.75 12.44 -10.57
C ASP A 57 -0.42 12.28 -9.58
N THR A 58 -1.09 13.37 -9.19
CA THR A 58 -2.14 13.39 -8.17
C THR A 58 -3.44 14.00 -8.70
N PHE A 59 -4.57 13.37 -8.38
CA PHE A 59 -5.89 13.94 -8.63
C PHE A 59 -6.32 14.85 -7.48
N PHE A 60 -6.28 16.15 -7.68
CA PHE A 60 -6.83 17.11 -6.74
C PHE A 60 -8.32 17.38 -7.02
N ILE A 61 -9.09 17.60 -5.97
CA ILE A 61 -10.51 17.95 -6.09
C ILE A 61 -10.63 19.47 -6.07
N GLU A 62 -11.12 20.04 -7.17
CA GLU A 62 -11.41 21.46 -7.25
C GLU A 62 -12.59 21.81 -6.35
N LYS A 63 -12.40 22.78 -5.46
CA LYS A 63 -13.47 23.33 -4.60
C LYS A 63 -14.36 24.34 -5.33
N GLU A 64 -13.81 25.06 -6.33
CA GLU A 64 -14.51 26.08 -7.11
C GLU A 64 -13.96 26.14 -8.54
N ILE A 65 -14.86 26.27 -9.52
CA ILE A 65 -14.48 26.43 -10.92
C ILE A 65 -13.77 27.79 -11.10
N GLY A 66 -12.52 27.77 -11.55
CA GLY A 66 -11.73 28.97 -11.87
C GLY A 66 -10.74 29.43 -10.82
N VAL A 67 -10.57 28.72 -9.71
CA VAL A 67 -9.51 29.00 -8.72
C VAL A 67 -8.25 28.20 -9.05
N GLN A 68 -7.17 28.91 -9.39
CA GLN A 68 -5.86 28.31 -9.77
C GLN A 68 -5.01 27.79 -8.59
N LYS A 69 -5.55 27.72 -7.38
CA LYS A 69 -4.81 27.13 -6.27
C LYS A 69 -5.11 25.63 -6.18
N PRO A 70 -4.07 24.78 -6.06
CA PRO A 70 -4.27 23.37 -5.77
C PRO A 70 -5.19 23.22 -4.55
N SER A 71 -6.19 22.39 -4.66
CA SER A 71 -7.01 22.02 -3.50
C SER A 71 -6.15 21.23 -2.51
N ASP A 72 -6.34 21.46 -1.21
CA ASP A 72 -5.73 20.61 -0.19
C ASP A 72 -6.40 19.22 -0.11
N ILE A 73 -7.46 19.01 -0.88
CA ILE A 73 -8.24 17.77 -0.95
C ILE A 73 -7.92 17.04 -2.24
N LEU A 74 -7.65 15.75 -2.13
CA LEU A 74 -7.19 14.93 -3.24
C LEU A 74 -7.73 13.48 -3.14
N LEU A 75 -7.60 12.72 -4.21
CA LEU A 75 -7.73 11.27 -4.17
C LEU A 75 -6.39 10.66 -3.74
N ARG A 76 -6.40 9.83 -2.69
CA ARG A 76 -5.17 9.26 -2.15
C ARG A 76 -4.38 8.48 -3.20
N SER A 77 -3.08 8.74 -3.29
CA SER A 77 -2.15 8.07 -4.21
C SER A 77 -1.56 6.77 -3.66
N HIS A 78 -1.76 6.51 -2.37
CA HIS A 78 -1.36 5.30 -1.64
C HIS A 78 -2.23 5.13 -0.40
N THR A 79 -2.18 3.95 0.23
CA THR A 79 -2.95 3.66 1.45
C THR A 79 -2.22 4.04 2.74
N SER A 80 -1.02 4.61 2.65
CA SER A 80 -0.24 5.09 3.82
C SER A 80 -0.95 6.19 4.60
N SER A 81 -1.90 6.93 3.98
CA SER A 81 -2.77 7.89 4.69
C SER A 81 -3.59 7.21 5.80
N VAL A 82 -3.94 5.93 5.64
CA VAL A 82 -4.61 5.16 6.70
C VAL A 82 -3.64 4.88 7.85
N GLN A 83 -2.36 4.61 7.55
CA GLN A 83 -1.33 4.41 8.58
C GLN A 83 -1.15 5.68 9.43
N THR A 84 -1.12 6.88 8.81
CA THR A 84 -1.03 8.14 9.55
C THR A 84 -2.23 8.33 10.48
N ARG A 85 -3.44 8.02 10.03
CA ARG A 85 -4.67 8.08 10.85
C ARG A 85 -4.62 7.11 12.03
N VAL A 86 -4.14 5.89 11.82
CA VAL A 86 -3.97 4.90 12.88
C VAL A 86 -2.96 5.39 13.92
N MET A 87 -1.80 5.88 13.49
CA MET A 87 -0.76 6.40 14.39
C MET A 87 -1.20 7.63 15.19
N LEU A 88 -2.09 8.45 14.65
CA LEU A 88 -2.67 9.60 15.35
C LEU A 88 -3.74 9.19 16.38
N SER A 89 -4.40 8.04 16.19
CA SER A 89 -5.54 7.61 17.01
C SER A 89 -5.22 6.49 17.99
N GLN A 90 -4.10 5.78 17.82
CA GLN A 90 -3.74 4.62 18.62
C GLN A 90 -2.32 4.73 19.17
N GLN A 91 -2.07 4.04 20.30
CA GLN A 91 -0.74 3.88 20.86
C GLN A 91 -0.18 2.49 20.52
N PRO A 92 1.13 2.36 20.34
CA PRO A 92 1.76 1.03 20.19
C PRO A 92 1.46 0.08 21.36
N PRO A 93 1.36 -1.25 21.10
CA PRO A 93 1.71 -1.91 19.85
C PRO A 93 0.62 -1.76 18.77
N ILE A 94 1.04 -1.59 17.50
CA ILE A 94 0.16 -1.45 16.34
C ILE A 94 0.54 -2.53 15.32
N ARG A 95 -0.44 -3.30 14.86
CA ARG A 95 -0.30 -4.25 13.73
C ARG A 95 -1.54 -4.15 12.86
N VAL A 96 -1.46 -3.40 11.77
CA VAL A 96 -2.61 -3.19 10.90
C VAL A 96 -2.26 -3.40 9.44
N LEU A 97 -3.24 -3.87 8.68
CA LEU A 97 -3.26 -3.83 7.21
C LEU A 97 -4.17 -2.69 6.77
N CYS A 98 -3.74 -1.97 5.78
CA CYS A 98 -4.46 -0.85 5.18
C CYS A 98 -4.77 -1.18 3.70
N PRO A 99 -5.76 -2.04 3.42
CA PRO A 99 -6.17 -2.34 2.05
C PRO A 99 -7.04 -1.21 1.51
N GLY A 100 -6.87 -0.89 0.22
CA GLY A 100 -7.73 0.11 -0.39
C GLY A 100 -7.43 0.40 -1.84
N ARG A 101 -8.33 1.15 -2.46
CA ARG A 101 -8.15 1.71 -3.79
C ARG A 101 -7.32 2.98 -3.68
N VAL A 102 -6.45 3.18 -4.65
CA VAL A 102 -5.56 4.34 -4.76
C VAL A 102 -5.60 4.88 -6.19
N TYR A 103 -5.23 6.14 -6.36
CA TYR A 103 -5.42 6.88 -7.60
C TYR A 103 -4.14 7.60 -7.98
N ARG A 104 -3.74 7.47 -9.24
CA ARG A 104 -2.60 8.20 -9.80
C ARG A 104 -2.97 8.71 -11.18
N ASN A 105 -2.61 9.95 -11.45
CA ASN A 105 -2.89 10.61 -12.73
C ASN A 105 -1.90 10.15 -13.81
N GLU A 106 -1.90 8.85 -14.07
CA GLU A 106 -1.04 8.21 -15.07
C GLU A 106 -1.81 7.94 -16.36
N ALA A 107 -1.10 7.97 -17.47
CA ALA A 107 -1.69 7.58 -18.75
C ALA A 107 -2.11 6.11 -18.74
N ILE A 108 -3.36 5.84 -19.10
CA ILE A 108 -3.89 4.47 -19.13
C ILE A 108 -3.18 3.68 -20.24
N SER A 109 -2.70 2.50 -19.89
CA SER A 109 -2.04 1.56 -20.80
C SER A 109 -2.42 0.13 -20.46
N ALA A 110 -1.87 -0.84 -21.19
CA ALA A 110 -2.04 -2.26 -20.86
C ALA A 110 -1.43 -2.65 -19.49
N ARG A 111 -0.55 -1.82 -18.92
CA ARG A 111 0.19 -2.09 -17.69
C ARG A 111 -0.09 -1.09 -16.56
N ALA A 112 -0.72 0.03 -16.84
CA ALA A 112 -1.00 1.09 -15.89
C ALA A 112 -2.44 1.58 -16.04
N HIS A 113 -3.09 1.85 -14.91
CA HIS A 113 -4.41 2.45 -14.85
C HIS A 113 -4.40 3.59 -13.84
N CYS A 114 -5.29 4.56 -14.02
CA CYS A 114 -5.40 5.72 -13.13
C CYS A 114 -5.89 5.36 -11.71
N PHE A 115 -6.34 4.15 -11.47
CA PHE A 115 -6.57 3.60 -10.14
C PHE A 115 -6.15 2.13 -10.06
N PHE A 116 -5.74 1.70 -8.88
CA PHE A 116 -5.40 0.30 -8.58
C PHE A 116 -5.65 0.02 -7.10
N HIS A 117 -5.38 -1.21 -6.65
CA HIS A 117 -5.56 -1.60 -5.26
C HIS A 117 -4.20 -1.83 -4.62
N GLN A 118 -4.04 -1.32 -3.41
CA GLN A 118 -2.89 -1.56 -2.54
C GLN A 118 -3.32 -2.24 -1.24
N VAL A 119 -2.41 -3.01 -0.68
CA VAL A 119 -2.46 -3.46 0.72
C VAL A 119 -1.14 -3.08 1.35
N GLU A 120 -1.16 -2.20 2.33
CA GLU A 120 0.00 -1.83 3.12
C GLU A 120 -0.11 -2.42 4.52
N GLY A 121 1.03 -2.70 5.14
CA GLY A 121 1.10 -3.17 6.52
C GLY A 121 1.89 -2.20 7.39
N LEU A 122 1.40 -1.94 8.60
CA LEU A 122 2.12 -1.18 9.61
C LEU A 122 2.30 -2.04 10.86
N TYR A 123 3.55 -2.20 11.29
CA TYR A 123 3.91 -2.89 12.52
C TYR A 123 4.81 -2.00 13.39
N ILE A 124 4.29 -1.58 14.53
CA ILE A 124 5.02 -0.78 15.53
C ILE A 124 4.96 -1.51 16.86
N ASP A 125 6.11 -1.87 17.38
CA ASP A 125 6.23 -2.53 18.70
C ASP A 125 7.64 -2.30 19.26
N LYS A 126 7.85 -2.67 20.51
CA LYS A 126 9.18 -2.67 21.13
C LYS A 126 10.05 -3.74 20.50
N ASN A 127 11.33 -3.42 20.28
CA ASN A 127 12.35 -4.32 19.74
C ASN A 127 12.08 -4.87 18.33
N VAL A 128 11.16 -4.25 17.55
CA VAL A 128 10.97 -4.60 16.14
C VAL A 128 12.19 -4.18 15.34
N SER A 129 12.63 -5.07 14.47
CA SER A 129 13.85 -4.92 13.67
C SER A 129 13.60 -5.17 12.19
N PHE A 130 14.60 -4.88 11.37
CA PHE A 130 14.57 -5.23 9.94
C PHE A 130 14.50 -6.75 9.69
N ALA A 131 14.97 -7.55 10.65
CA ALA A 131 14.83 -9.01 10.58
C ALA A 131 13.36 -9.44 10.71
N ASP A 132 12.58 -8.77 11.56
CA ASP A 132 11.14 -9.04 11.69
C ASP A 132 10.40 -8.68 10.40
N LEU A 133 10.76 -7.56 9.76
CA LEU A 133 10.23 -7.19 8.46
C LEU A 133 10.49 -8.29 7.43
N ARG A 134 11.73 -8.79 7.36
CA ARG A 134 12.11 -9.86 6.43
C ARG A 134 11.32 -11.15 6.69
N GLU A 135 11.18 -11.55 7.94
CA GLU A 135 10.46 -12.78 8.30
C GLU A 135 8.96 -12.68 7.99
N VAL A 136 8.32 -11.55 8.28
CA VAL A 136 6.91 -11.32 7.95
C VAL A 136 6.69 -11.34 6.43
N LEU A 137 7.58 -10.70 5.66
CA LEU A 137 7.51 -10.70 4.19
C LEU A 137 7.77 -12.09 3.60
N LEU A 138 8.71 -12.86 4.16
CA LEU A 138 8.98 -14.24 3.73
C LEU A 138 7.79 -15.16 4.03
N TYR A 139 7.21 -15.02 5.22
CA TYR A 139 5.99 -15.75 5.59
C TYR A 139 4.87 -15.45 4.59
N PHE A 140 4.59 -14.18 4.34
CA PHE A 140 3.59 -13.77 3.35
C PHE A 140 3.86 -14.35 1.96
N ALA A 141 5.10 -14.25 1.49
CA ALA A 141 5.48 -14.74 0.16
C ALA A 141 5.25 -16.26 0.02
N LYS A 142 5.60 -17.02 1.05
CA LYS A 142 5.39 -18.49 1.06
C LYS A 142 3.91 -18.89 1.13
N GLU A 143 3.13 -18.21 1.95
CA GLU A 143 1.68 -18.47 2.06
C GLU A 143 0.92 -18.09 0.79
N MET A 144 1.35 -17.02 0.12
CA MET A 144 0.69 -16.50 -1.07
C MET A 144 1.07 -17.23 -2.36
N PHE A 145 2.37 -17.58 -2.52
CA PHE A 145 2.94 -18.08 -3.78
C PHE A 145 3.52 -19.50 -3.67
N GLY A 146 3.51 -20.09 -2.48
CA GLY A 146 3.95 -21.46 -2.24
C GLY A 146 5.23 -21.58 -1.41
N PRO A 147 5.46 -22.75 -0.77
CA PRO A 147 6.51 -22.95 0.23
C PRO A 147 7.94 -22.79 -0.29
N GLU A 148 8.14 -23.00 -1.59
CA GLU A 148 9.46 -22.87 -2.24
C GLU A 148 9.81 -21.43 -2.62
N THR A 149 8.89 -20.48 -2.41
CA THR A 149 9.09 -19.07 -2.73
C THR A 149 10.25 -18.50 -1.92
N GLN A 150 11.15 -17.82 -2.62
CA GLN A 150 12.27 -17.10 -2.04
C GLN A 150 12.10 -15.61 -2.23
N ILE A 151 12.63 -14.83 -1.29
CA ILE A 151 12.63 -13.38 -1.36
C ILE A 151 14.06 -12.84 -1.44
N ARG A 152 14.21 -11.68 -2.07
CA ARG A 152 15.41 -10.88 -2.06
C ARG A 152 15.05 -9.43 -1.73
N LEU A 153 15.66 -8.89 -0.68
CA LEU A 153 15.52 -7.48 -0.34
C LEU A 153 16.67 -6.69 -0.99
N ARG A 154 16.30 -5.63 -1.72
CA ARG A 154 17.24 -4.70 -2.35
C ARG A 154 17.13 -3.35 -1.65
N PRO A 155 18.25 -2.71 -1.25
CA PRO A 155 18.20 -1.36 -0.70
C PRO A 155 17.44 -0.41 -1.64
N SER A 156 16.62 0.44 -1.07
CA SER A 156 15.83 1.45 -1.79
C SER A 156 15.68 2.70 -0.93
N TYR A 157 15.04 3.72 -1.45
CA TYR A 157 14.74 4.97 -0.74
C TYR A 157 13.26 5.30 -0.86
N PHE A 158 12.66 5.66 0.29
CA PHE A 158 11.32 6.24 0.36
C PHE A 158 11.34 7.38 1.41
N PRO A 159 10.58 8.48 1.21
CA PRO A 159 10.61 9.63 2.12
C PRO A 159 10.26 9.30 3.57
N PHE A 160 9.45 8.27 3.78
CA PHE A 160 8.85 7.91 5.08
C PHE A 160 9.41 6.63 5.71
N THR A 161 10.48 6.04 5.15
CA THR A 161 11.10 4.83 5.71
C THR A 161 12.63 4.94 5.76
N GLU A 162 13.24 4.45 6.86
CA GLU A 162 14.68 4.36 7.06
C GLU A 162 15.02 3.26 8.07
N PRO A 163 15.76 2.20 7.71
CA PRO A 163 16.22 1.85 6.38
C PRO A 163 15.08 1.39 5.46
N SER A 164 15.29 1.46 4.15
CA SER A 164 14.29 1.10 3.15
C SER A 164 14.79 -0.01 2.23
N ALA A 165 13.87 -0.89 1.82
CA ALA A 165 14.16 -1.94 0.84
C ALA A 165 12.94 -2.24 -0.04
N GLU A 166 13.21 -2.67 -1.25
CA GLU A 166 12.23 -3.31 -2.14
C GLU A 166 12.38 -4.82 -2.08
N MET A 167 11.25 -5.54 -2.15
CA MET A 167 11.23 -6.99 -2.14
C MET A 167 10.99 -7.56 -3.53
N ASP A 168 11.91 -8.40 -4.00
CA ASP A 168 11.67 -9.28 -5.14
C ASP A 168 11.25 -10.67 -4.63
N ILE A 169 10.37 -11.35 -5.37
CA ILE A 169 10.01 -12.75 -5.14
C ILE A 169 10.46 -13.62 -6.31
N SER A 170 10.78 -14.88 -6.04
CA SER A 170 11.06 -15.85 -7.10
C SER A 170 9.82 -16.08 -7.97
N CYS A 171 10.01 -16.12 -9.29
CA CYS A 171 8.91 -16.35 -10.22
C CYS A 171 8.43 -17.81 -10.12
N ASP A 172 7.14 -18.01 -9.90
CA ASP A 172 6.50 -19.33 -9.84
C ASP A 172 6.34 -19.98 -11.22
N LEU A 173 6.23 -19.16 -12.29
CA LEU A 173 6.07 -19.65 -13.68
C LEU A 173 7.35 -20.31 -14.23
N CYS A 174 8.52 -19.72 -13.95
CA CYS A 174 9.78 -20.20 -14.51
C CYS A 174 10.78 -20.71 -13.47
N GLY A 175 10.39 -20.71 -12.18
CA GLY A 175 11.27 -21.11 -11.09
C GLY A 175 12.56 -20.24 -10.98
N GLY A 176 12.46 -18.98 -11.36
CA GLY A 176 13.59 -18.04 -11.31
C GLY A 176 14.56 -18.13 -12.48
N LYS A 177 14.26 -18.90 -13.53
CA LYS A 177 15.13 -19.06 -14.71
C LYS A 177 15.11 -17.86 -15.67
N GLY A 178 14.16 -16.94 -15.46
CA GLY A 178 13.88 -15.84 -16.37
C GLY A 178 12.84 -16.21 -17.47
N CYS A 179 11.79 -15.41 -17.61
CA CYS A 179 10.75 -15.60 -18.60
C CYS A 179 10.48 -14.34 -19.44
#